data_c55ee9cd231b4f000ac2898a4059161d
#
_entry.id   c55ee9cd231b4f000ac2898a4059161d
#
_cell.length_a   1.000
_cell.length_b   1.000
_cell.length_c   1.000
_cell.angle_alpha   90.00
_cell.angle_beta   90.00
_cell.angle_gamma   90.00
#
_symmetry.space_group_name_H-M   'P 1'
#
loop_
_entity.id
_entity.type
_entity.pdbx_description
1 polymer ?
#
loop_
_entity_poly.entity_id
_entity_poly.type
_entity_poly.pdbx_seq_one_letter_code
_entity_poly.pdbx_strand_id
1 'polypeptide(L)'
;MGKKDLSQKYLLEKDDVFADIINVLLGKGEKLVDARYLESKKTDSVYYDGEKDELKEMHRDICKKNTEDGQSYVIWGIENQDKIDYSMPLRCMGYDYISYKNQKDQILAQRSLESKNNSKNAMFRKDDKLVPVITLVLNYNKKWDAPLSLREMLNIPEVVRKYDLAVPDYKINLISLGSLEAEVLEQFTSDFQIIAAQVRYQEEPKKLREFYQQHQKPIVHCLEVQKAIAAISNEPRYMEFELEKEGSGTMCQLFDMVLNEGISQGISQGISQGINQGIEQERKESIIRTISILRSLNHGDSDIKNALKCNYKIGDEEVNRYLERTENRDV
;
A
#
# COMPACT_ATOMS: atom_id res chain seq x y z
N MET A 1 7.25 8.43 -6.44
CA MET A 1 5.94 7.78 -6.27
C MET A 1 6.09 6.29 -6.52
N GLY A 2 5.80 5.44 -5.54
CA GLY A 2 5.90 3.98 -5.69
C GLY A 2 4.72 3.42 -6.51
N LYS A 3 4.87 2.22 -7.09
CA LYS A 3 3.76 1.55 -7.81
C LYS A 3 2.53 1.32 -6.90
N LYS A 4 2.73 1.16 -5.59
CA LYS A 4 1.67 1.04 -4.58
C LYS A 4 0.83 2.30 -4.46
N ASP A 5 1.47 3.47 -4.37
CA ASP A 5 0.79 4.77 -4.25
C ASP A 5 -0.15 5.05 -5.43
N LEU A 6 0.30 4.76 -6.66
CA LEU A 6 -0.49 4.98 -7.86
C LEU A 6 -1.74 4.09 -7.91
N SER A 7 -1.61 2.81 -7.55
CA SER A 7 -2.73 1.86 -7.63
C SER A 7 -3.86 2.19 -6.65
N GLN A 8 -3.51 2.63 -5.43
CA GLN A 8 -4.48 3.03 -4.42
C GLN A 8 -5.16 4.35 -4.80
N LYS A 9 -4.41 5.30 -5.36
CA LYS A 9 -4.90 6.61 -5.77
C LYS A 9 -6.08 6.51 -6.74
N TYR A 10 -6.01 5.62 -7.74
CA TYR A 10 -7.08 5.48 -8.73
C TYR A 10 -8.43 5.08 -8.13
N LEU A 11 -8.46 4.20 -7.14
CA LEU A 11 -9.70 3.84 -6.45
C LEU A 11 -10.23 5.01 -5.61
N LEU A 12 -9.33 5.67 -4.87
CA LEU A 12 -9.70 6.81 -4.00
C LEU A 12 -10.12 8.05 -4.79
N GLU A 13 -9.83 8.13 -6.09
CA GLU A 13 -10.30 9.19 -6.98
C GLU A 13 -11.78 9.03 -7.36
N LYS A 14 -12.40 7.85 -7.16
CA LYS A 14 -13.83 7.66 -7.40
C LYS A 14 -14.63 8.42 -6.36
N ASP A 15 -15.65 9.17 -6.80
CA ASP A 15 -16.39 10.08 -5.93
C ASP A 15 -17.19 9.36 -4.84
N ASP A 16 -17.76 8.21 -5.16
CA ASP A 16 -18.48 7.36 -4.20
C ASP A 16 -17.52 6.80 -3.13
N VAL A 17 -16.34 6.32 -3.53
CA VAL A 17 -15.30 5.83 -2.63
C VAL A 17 -14.77 6.96 -1.75
N PHE A 18 -14.46 8.10 -2.34
CA PHE A 18 -13.98 9.26 -1.61
C PHE A 18 -14.98 9.75 -0.56
N ALA A 19 -16.26 9.89 -0.95
CA ALA A 19 -17.32 10.32 -0.05
C ALA A 19 -17.50 9.33 1.11
N ASP A 20 -17.50 8.03 0.84
CA ASP A 20 -17.63 6.98 1.83
C ASP A 20 -16.51 7.04 2.87
N ILE A 21 -15.26 7.19 2.43
CA ILE A 21 -14.10 7.36 3.32
C ILE A 21 -14.28 8.54 4.26
N ILE A 22 -14.64 9.72 3.73
CA ILE A 22 -14.81 10.93 4.55
C ILE A 22 -15.96 10.75 5.54
N ASN A 23 -17.09 10.20 5.09
CA ASN A 23 -18.29 10.01 5.92
C ASN A 23 -18.02 8.99 7.05
N VAL A 24 -17.38 7.87 6.76
CA VAL A 24 -17.10 6.84 7.76
C VAL A 24 -15.99 7.29 8.72
N LEU A 25 -14.87 7.76 8.20
CA LEU A 25 -13.69 7.99 9.04
C LEU A 25 -13.69 9.35 9.76
N LEU A 26 -14.23 10.40 9.15
CA LEU A 26 -14.32 11.73 9.76
C LEU A 26 -15.72 12.04 10.26
N GLY A 27 -16.75 11.61 9.54
CA GLY A 27 -18.15 11.79 9.90
C GLY A 27 -18.64 10.80 10.96
N LYS A 28 -17.85 9.77 11.28
CA LYS A 28 -18.27 8.69 12.20
C LYS A 28 -19.59 8.04 11.78
N GLY A 29 -19.78 7.88 10.47
CA GLY A 29 -20.99 7.37 9.84
C GLY A 29 -22.04 8.43 9.51
N GLU A 30 -21.88 9.69 9.95
CA GLU A 30 -22.74 10.79 9.51
C GLU A 30 -22.33 11.26 8.10
N LYS A 31 -23.33 11.68 7.31
CA LYS A 31 -23.11 12.15 5.95
C LYS A 31 -22.56 13.58 5.95
N LEU A 32 -21.24 13.72 5.86
CA LEU A 32 -20.54 14.99 5.69
C LEU A 32 -20.42 15.40 4.21
N VAL A 33 -20.39 14.41 3.31
CA VAL A 33 -20.13 14.60 1.88
C VAL A 33 -21.08 13.74 1.07
N ASP A 34 -21.63 14.32 0.00
CA ASP A 34 -22.36 13.58 -1.03
C ASP A 34 -21.50 13.50 -2.30
N ALA A 35 -21.30 12.30 -2.81
CA ALA A 35 -20.50 12.05 -4.01
C ALA A 35 -20.91 12.91 -5.21
N ARG A 36 -22.20 13.22 -5.32
CA ARG A 36 -22.79 14.03 -6.43
C ARG A 36 -22.29 15.48 -6.45
N TYR A 37 -21.80 15.98 -5.32
CA TYR A 37 -21.35 17.38 -5.14
C TYR A 37 -19.85 17.49 -5.05
N LEU A 38 -19.09 16.42 -5.36
CA LEU A 38 -17.65 16.41 -5.38
C LEU A 38 -17.10 16.84 -6.73
N GLU A 39 -16.18 17.77 -6.71
CA GLU A 39 -15.41 18.22 -7.87
C GLU A 39 -13.90 17.98 -7.61
N SER A 40 -13.25 17.24 -8.52
CA SER A 40 -11.80 17.04 -8.42
C SER A 40 -11.04 18.34 -8.61
N LYS A 41 -10.05 18.59 -7.75
CA LYS A 41 -9.13 19.72 -7.87
C LYS A 41 -7.75 19.21 -8.29
N LYS A 42 -7.01 20.07 -8.97
CA LYS A 42 -5.58 19.81 -9.24
C LYS A 42 -4.85 19.66 -7.91
N THR A 43 -4.08 18.60 -7.80
CA THR A 43 -3.29 18.26 -6.61
C THR A 43 -1.90 18.90 -6.62
N ASP A 44 -1.49 19.39 -7.80
CA ASP A 44 -0.16 19.95 -8.01
C ASP A 44 -0.10 21.40 -7.50
N SER A 45 0.92 21.66 -6.73
CA SER A 45 1.21 22.97 -6.20
C SER A 45 2.69 23.26 -6.38
N VAL A 46 3.00 24.36 -7.05
CA VAL A 46 4.38 24.77 -7.30
C VAL A 46 4.76 25.86 -6.31
N TYR A 47 5.88 25.69 -5.62
CA TYR A 47 6.47 26.76 -4.82
C TYR A 47 7.92 26.98 -5.23
N TYR A 48 8.38 28.21 -5.07
CA TYR A 48 9.75 28.59 -5.37
C TYR A 48 10.64 28.36 -4.15
N ASP A 49 11.67 27.54 -4.31
CA ASP A 49 12.72 27.36 -3.32
C ASP A 49 13.84 28.38 -3.60
N GLY A 50 13.80 29.48 -2.87
CA GLY A 50 14.75 30.58 -3.06
C GLY A 50 16.22 30.26 -2.71
N GLU A 51 16.48 29.19 -1.98
CA GLU A 51 17.84 28.76 -1.68
C GLU A 51 18.50 28.00 -2.85
N LYS A 52 17.69 27.29 -3.63
CA LYS A 52 18.16 26.50 -4.77
C LYS A 52 17.85 27.11 -6.12
N ASP A 53 17.17 28.26 -6.14
CA ASP A 53 16.66 28.88 -7.36
C ASP A 53 15.84 27.94 -8.26
N GLU A 54 15.07 27.04 -7.61
CA GLU A 54 14.29 25.98 -8.26
C GLU A 54 12.80 26.10 -7.91
N LEU A 55 11.96 25.76 -8.89
CA LEU A 55 10.54 25.51 -8.66
C LEU A 55 10.38 24.09 -8.14
N LYS A 56 9.84 23.94 -6.93
CA LYS A 56 9.49 22.63 -6.35
C LYS A 56 8.00 22.41 -6.43
N GLU A 57 7.63 21.21 -6.79
CA GLU A 57 6.26 20.77 -6.80
C GLU A 57 5.94 20.03 -5.50
N MET A 58 4.84 20.43 -4.89
CA MET A 58 4.20 19.66 -3.83
C MET A 58 2.95 19.00 -4.39
N HIS A 59 2.90 17.68 -4.31
CA HIS A 59 1.76 16.90 -4.80
C HIS A 59 0.99 16.33 -3.62
N ARG A 60 -0.28 16.69 -3.51
CA ARG A 60 -1.24 16.00 -2.65
C ARG A 60 -1.78 14.79 -3.43
N ASP A 61 -2.01 13.67 -2.75
CA ASP A 61 -2.50 12.48 -3.46
C ASP A 61 -3.86 12.72 -4.07
N ILE A 62 -4.84 13.17 -3.30
CA ILE A 62 -6.19 13.47 -3.80
C ILE A 62 -6.72 14.75 -3.15
N CYS A 63 -7.37 15.57 -3.95
CA CYS A 63 -8.03 16.78 -3.49
C CYS A 63 -9.39 16.96 -4.19
N LYS A 64 -10.44 17.08 -3.41
CA LYS A 64 -11.79 17.31 -3.91
C LYS A 64 -12.45 18.47 -3.18
N LYS A 65 -13.29 19.19 -3.91
CA LYS A 65 -14.08 20.31 -3.42
C LYS A 65 -15.52 19.88 -3.33
N ASN A 66 -16.16 20.10 -2.20
CA ASN A 66 -17.58 19.90 -2.05
C ASN A 66 -18.31 21.19 -2.46
N THR A 67 -19.13 21.12 -3.51
CA THR A 67 -19.82 22.27 -4.10
C THR A 67 -21.31 21.94 -4.17
N GLU A 68 -22.15 22.72 -3.49
CA GLU A 68 -23.60 22.59 -3.52
C GLU A 68 -24.19 23.97 -3.91
N ASP A 69 -25.14 23.99 -4.82
CA ASP A 69 -25.75 25.20 -5.37
C ASP A 69 -24.75 26.25 -5.87
N GLY A 70 -23.62 25.80 -6.43
CA GLY A 70 -22.54 26.66 -6.92
C GLY A 70 -21.65 27.28 -5.83
N GLN A 71 -21.89 26.96 -4.56
CA GLN A 71 -21.08 27.39 -3.43
C GLN A 71 -20.21 26.27 -2.90
N SER A 72 -18.96 26.57 -2.61
CA SER A 72 -18.01 25.62 -2.02
C SER A 72 -18.06 25.72 -0.51
N TYR A 73 -18.18 24.55 0.15
CA TYR A 73 -18.26 24.49 1.61
C TYR A 73 -16.95 23.99 2.25
N VAL A 74 -16.31 22.99 1.64
CA VAL A 74 -15.08 22.38 2.17
C VAL A 74 -14.20 21.91 1.02
N ILE A 75 -12.90 21.99 1.20
CA ILE A 75 -11.91 21.30 0.37
C ILE A 75 -11.36 20.13 1.18
N TRP A 76 -11.52 18.94 0.65
CA TRP A 76 -11.05 17.70 1.26
C TRP A 76 -9.78 17.22 0.58
N GLY A 77 -8.81 16.79 1.38
CA GLY A 77 -7.60 16.14 0.90
C GLY A 77 -7.44 14.75 1.52
N ILE A 78 -6.91 13.80 0.76
CA ILE A 78 -6.46 12.51 1.27
C ILE A 78 -4.99 12.34 0.92
N GLU A 79 -4.19 11.92 1.91
CA GLU A 79 -2.80 11.54 1.80
C GLU A 79 -2.64 10.07 2.18
N ASN A 80 -2.10 9.25 1.29
CA ASN A 80 -1.84 7.83 1.53
C ASN A 80 -0.41 7.64 2.06
N GLN A 81 -0.26 6.90 3.15
CA GLN A 81 1.03 6.66 3.76
C GLN A 81 1.27 5.16 3.99
N ASP A 82 2.10 4.56 3.13
CA ASP A 82 2.62 3.19 3.30
C ASP A 82 3.79 3.15 4.29
N LYS A 83 4.52 4.27 4.39
CA LYS A 83 5.65 4.43 5.29
C LYS A 83 5.42 5.64 6.18
N ILE A 84 5.89 5.56 7.41
CA ILE A 84 5.78 6.65 8.36
C ILE A 84 6.64 7.83 7.89
N ASP A 85 6.01 8.98 7.74
CA ASP A 85 6.66 10.25 7.45
C ASP A 85 6.63 11.14 8.70
N TYR A 86 7.79 11.31 9.33
CA TYR A 86 7.94 12.11 10.55
C TYR A 86 7.70 13.61 10.32
N SER A 87 7.65 14.06 9.08
CA SER A 87 7.35 15.45 8.71
C SER A 87 5.89 15.67 8.29
N MET A 88 5.00 14.71 8.48
CA MET A 88 3.62 14.73 7.98
C MET A 88 2.82 15.98 8.38
N PRO A 89 2.89 16.48 9.63
CA PRO A 89 2.21 17.74 10.00
C PRO A 89 2.70 18.94 9.16
N LEU A 90 3.99 19.01 8.90
CA LEU A 90 4.56 20.10 8.08
C LEU A 90 4.15 19.98 6.61
N ARG A 91 4.09 18.76 6.06
CA ARG A 91 3.61 18.52 4.69
C ARG A 91 2.14 18.91 4.53
N CYS A 92 1.28 18.43 5.43
CA CYS A 92 -0.16 18.77 5.39
C CYS A 92 -0.38 20.28 5.55
N MET A 93 0.34 20.94 6.46
CA MET A 93 0.29 22.40 6.62
C MET A 93 0.68 23.12 5.32
N GLY A 94 1.70 22.65 4.62
CA GLY A 94 2.13 23.19 3.33
C GLY A 94 1.04 23.08 2.25
N TYR A 95 0.40 21.94 2.13
CA TYR A 95 -0.70 21.74 1.19
C TYR A 95 -1.91 22.63 1.50
N ASP A 96 -2.28 22.72 2.76
CA ASP A 96 -3.41 23.55 3.18
C ASP A 96 -3.12 25.02 2.98
N TYR A 97 -1.90 25.48 3.31
CA TYR A 97 -1.46 26.85 3.04
C TYR A 97 -1.58 27.20 1.55
N ILE A 98 -1.12 26.33 0.65
CA ILE A 98 -1.22 26.57 -0.80
C ILE A 98 -2.70 26.63 -1.22
N SER A 99 -3.55 25.77 -0.68
CA SER A 99 -4.98 25.78 -0.95
C SER A 99 -5.64 27.09 -0.50
N TYR A 100 -5.30 27.60 0.68
CA TYR A 100 -5.76 28.92 1.16
C TYR A 100 -5.21 30.08 0.36
N LYS A 101 -3.91 30.00 0.00
CA LYS A 101 -3.29 31.03 -0.85
C LYS A 101 -4.01 31.12 -2.20
N ASN A 102 -4.27 29.99 -2.85
CA ASN A 102 -4.97 29.96 -4.13
C ASN A 102 -6.39 30.54 -4.03
N GLN A 103 -7.13 30.27 -2.97
CA GLN A 103 -8.45 30.86 -2.72
C GLN A 103 -8.34 32.39 -2.59
N LYS A 104 -7.40 32.85 -1.79
CA LYS A 104 -7.14 34.29 -1.65
C LYS A 104 -6.83 34.94 -3.00
N ASP A 105 -5.92 34.33 -3.78
CA ASP A 105 -5.51 34.86 -5.08
C ASP A 105 -6.70 34.91 -6.08
N GLN A 106 -7.58 33.91 -6.06
CA GLN A 106 -8.83 33.91 -6.84
C GLN A 106 -9.78 35.06 -6.46
N ILE A 107 -10.00 35.28 -5.14
CA ILE A 107 -10.81 36.40 -4.65
C ILE A 107 -10.25 37.74 -5.14
N LEU A 108 -8.92 37.94 -5.05
CA LEU A 108 -8.27 39.16 -5.50
C LEU A 108 -8.37 39.35 -7.02
N ALA A 109 -8.16 38.25 -7.79
CA ALA A 109 -8.27 38.27 -9.25
C ALA A 109 -9.68 38.67 -9.70
N GLN A 110 -10.71 38.02 -9.14
CA GLN A 110 -12.11 38.34 -9.45
C GLN A 110 -12.43 39.82 -9.15
N ARG A 111 -12.03 40.30 -8.00
CA ARG A 111 -12.23 41.70 -7.61
C ARG A 111 -11.51 42.69 -8.55
N SER A 112 -10.33 42.32 -9.03
CA SER A 112 -9.60 43.16 -9.99
C SER A 112 -10.31 43.23 -11.35
N LEU A 113 -11.00 42.17 -11.77
CA LEU A 113 -11.81 42.14 -12.99
C LEU A 113 -13.09 42.97 -12.86
N GLU A 114 -13.74 42.97 -11.69
CA GLU A 114 -14.95 43.73 -11.41
C GLU A 114 -14.67 45.23 -11.30
N SER A 115 -13.45 45.59 -10.94
CA SER A 115 -13.03 47.01 -10.82
C SER A 115 -12.73 47.57 -12.20
N LYS A 116 -13.60 48.47 -12.70
CA LYS A 116 -13.42 49.22 -13.98
C LYS A 116 -12.12 50.00 -14.09
N ASN A 117 -11.40 50.19 -12.99
CA ASN A 117 -10.18 51.01 -12.88
C ASN A 117 -8.90 50.18 -12.79
N ASN A 118 -8.80 49.02 -13.37
CA ASN A 118 -7.54 48.21 -13.41
C ASN A 118 -6.65 48.38 -12.15
N SER A 119 -7.29 48.40 -10.97
CA SER A 119 -6.58 48.68 -9.71
C SER A 119 -5.76 47.42 -9.39
N LYS A 120 -4.45 47.51 -9.68
CA LYS A 120 -3.42 46.52 -9.31
C LYS A 120 -3.33 46.28 -7.81
N ASN A 121 -4.17 46.95 -6.99
CA ASN A 121 -4.16 46.94 -5.53
C ASN A 121 -5.42 46.31 -4.93
N ALA A 122 -5.95 45.22 -5.51
CA ALA A 122 -6.99 44.47 -4.85
C ALA A 122 -6.46 43.87 -3.53
N MET A 123 -7.09 44.25 -2.40
CA MET A 123 -6.69 43.77 -1.07
C MET A 123 -7.76 42.81 -0.53
N PHE A 124 -7.32 41.86 0.30
CA PHE A 124 -8.21 40.99 1.07
C PHE A 124 -8.93 41.81 2.14
N ARG A 125 -10.26 41.70 2.23
CA ARG A 125 -11.12 42.49 3.07
C ARG A 125 -11.61 41.73 4.29
N LYS A 126 -12.13 42.44 5.29
CA LYS A 126 -12.68 41.88 6.53
C LYS A 126 -13.79 40.83 6.28
N ASP A 127 -14.59 41.05 5.25
CA ASP A 127 -15.75 40.22 4.92
C ASP A 127 -15.39 39.05 4.00
N ASP A 128 -14.17 39.01 3.45
CA ASP A 128 -13.70 37.86 2.67
C ASP A 128 -13.52 36.65 3.58
N LYS A 129 -14.05 35.51 3.13
CA LYS A 129 -13.94 34.23 3.85
C LYS A 129 -13.30 33.19 2.95
N LEU A 130 -12.45 32.38 3.54
CA LEU A 130 -11.88 31.21 2.88
C LEU A 130 -12.70 29.98 3.25
N VAL A 131 -12.81 29.06 2.31
CA VAL A 131 -13.40 27.75 2.51
C VAL A 131 -12.39 26.87 3.28
N PRO A 132 -12.80 26.19 4.34
CA PRO A 132 -11.91 25.34 5.11
C PRO A 132 -11.31 24.22 4.26
N VAL A 133 -10.05 23.88 4.54
CA VAL A 133 -9.32 22.77 3.95
C VAL A 133 -9.11 21.73 5.03
N ILE A 134 -9.52 20.49 4.78
CA ILE A 134 -9.39 19.38 5.72
C ILE A 134 -8.65 18.24 5.04
N THR A 135 -7.51 17.86 5.59
CA THR A 135 -6.69 16.76 5.08
C THR A 135 -6.79 15.56 6.01
N LEU A 136 -7.15 14.40 5.43
CA LEU A 136 -7.12 13.09 6.07
C LEU A 136 -5.83 12.37 5.65
N VAL A 137 -5.07 11.87 6.62
CA VAL A 137 -3.91 11.00 6.39
C VAL A 137 -4.33 9.55 6.64
N LEU A 138 -4.30 8.73 5.60
CA LEU A 138 -4.56 7.29 5.68
C LEU A 138 -3.23 6.55 5.84
N ASN A 139 -2.98 6.03 7.02
CA ASN A 139 -1.85 5.17 7.30
C ASN A 139 -2.24 3.70 7.06
N TYR A 140 -1.54 3.04 6.15
CA TYR A 140 -1.76 1.62 5.81
C TYR A 140 -1.09 0.64 6.78
N ASN A 141 -0.51 1.14 7.87
CA ASN A 141 0.07 0.33 8.94
C ASN A 141 -0.84 0.27 10.16
N LYS A 142 -0.53 -0.65 11.09
CA LYS A 142 -1.23 -0.76 12.38
C LYS A 142 -0.88 0.37 13.33
N LYS A 143 0.36 0.86 13.27
CA LYS A 143 0.89 1.85 14.22
C LYS A 143 1.42 3.07 13.48
N TRP A 144 1.34 4.18 14.16
CA TRP A 144 1.96 5.44 13.79
C TRP A 144 2.73 5.97 14.98
N ASP A 145 4.03 6.14 14.83
CA ASP A 145 4.95 6.61 15.89
C ASP A 145 5.58 7.98 15.59
N ALA A 146 5.06 8.68 14.58
CA ALA A 146 5.49 10.02 14.21
C ALA A 146 4.60 11.10 14.86
N PRO A 147 5.05 12.38 14.88
CA PRO A 147 4.26 13.49 15.39
C PRO A 147 2.88 13.60 14.74
N LEU A 148 1.87 13.94 15.54
CA LEU A 148 0.50 14.23 15.10
C LEU A 148 0.22 15.72 14.96
N SER A 149 1.14 16.55 15.43
CA SER A 149 1.02 18.00 15.33
C SER A 149 2.37 18.67 15.08
N LEU A 150 2.31 19.89 14.51
CA LEU A 150 3.50 20.72 14.35
C LEU A 150 4.17 21.00 15.71
N ARG A 151 3.38 21.18 16.76
CA ARG A 151 3.90 21.47 18.10
C ARG A 151 4.78 20.35 18.65
N GLU A 152 4.47 19.10 18.35
CA GLU A 152 5.29 17.94 18.73
C GLU A 152 6.65 17.92 18.01
N MET A 153 6.76 18.59 16.86
CA MET A 153 8.00 18.70 16.10
C MET A 153 8.89 19.87 16.56
N LEU A 154 8.37 20.78 17.39
CA LEU A 154 9.07 22.02 17.76
C LEU A 154 9.91 21.83 19.03
N ASN A 155 11.15 22.28 18.99
CA ASN A 155 11.95 22.50 20.18
C ASN A 155 11.60 23.85 20.80
N ILE A 156 10.58 23.88 21.69
CA ILE A 156 10.08 25.12 22.31
C ILE A 156 10.94 25.46 23.54
N PRO A 157 11.71 26.58 23.49
CA PRO A 157 12.56 27.00 24.62
C PRO A 157 11.73 27.34 25.86
N GLU A 158 12.33 27.18 27.05
CA GLU A 158 11.69 27.49 28.31
C GLU A 158 11.18 28.93 28.43
N VAL A 159 11.93 29.89 27.87
CA VAL A 159 11.54 31.30 27.83
C VAL A 159 10.20 31.51 27.10
N VAL A 160 9.96 30.78 26.01
CA VAL A 160 8.70 30.84 25.25
C VAL A 160 7.54 30.31 26.09
N ARG A 161 7.77 29.18 26.81
CA ARG A 161 6.77 28.61 27.72
C ARG A 161 6.49 29.52 28.92
N LYS A 162 7.55 30.08 29.51
CA LYS A 162 7.44 30.95 30.69
C LYS A 162 6.60 32.20 30.45
N TYR A 163 6.69 32.79 29.25
CA TYR A 163 5.95 34.00 28.89
C TYR A 163 4.65 33.71 28.13
N ASP A 164 4.27 32.42 28.02
CA ASP A 164 3.05 31.98 27.32
C ASP A 164 2.90 32.60 25.93
N LEU A 165 4.02 32.68 25.20
CA LEU A 165 4.00 33.20 23.86
C LEU A 165 3.25 32.28 22.90
N ALA A 166 2.42 32.84 22.04
CA ALA A 166 1.63 32.09 21.07
C ALA A 166 2.52 31.34 20.08
N VAL A 167 2.56 30.04 20.19
CA VAL A 167 3.19 29.14 19.22
C VAL A 167 2.09 28.46 18.42
N PRO A 168 2.01 28.71 17.11
CA PRO A 168 1.01 28.05 16.25
C PRO A 168 1.11 26.53 16.33
N ASP A 169 -0.02 25.85 16.29
CA ASP A 169 -0.09 24.41 16.16
C ASP A 169 -0.90 24.04 14.91
N TYR A 170 -0.50 22.95 14.27
CA TYR A 170 -1.20 22.37 13.14
C TYR A 170 -1.32 20.87 13.38
N LYS A 171 -2.55 20.39 13.60
CA LYS A 171 -2.86 18.98 13.84
C LYS A 171 -3.31 18.30 12.57
N ILE A 172 -2.90 17.05 12.39
CA ILE A 172 -3.35 16.21 11.28
C ILE A 172 -4.50 15.29 11.71
N ASN A 173 -5.39 14.98 10.77
CA ASN A 173 -6.40 13.95 10.95
C ASN A 173 -5.80 12.63 10.45
N LEU A 174 -5.27 11.81 11.35
CA LEU A 174 -4.64 10.54 11.03
C LEU A 174 -5.56 9.38 11.36
N ILE A 175 -5.72 8.46 10.43
CA ILE A 175 -6.39 7.17 10.62
C ILE A 175 -5.47 6.04 10.20
N SER A 176 -5.23 5.07 11.08
CA SER A 176 -4.47 3.85 10.79
C SER A 176 -5.43 2.72 10.42
N LEU A 177 -5.46 2.36 9.14
CA LEU A 177 -6.36 1.33 8.61
C LEU A 177 -6.11 -0.05 9.23
N GLY A 178 -4.83 -0.38 9.50
CA GLY A 178 -4.47 -1.65 10.13
C GLY A 178 -4.95 -1.82 11.58
N SER A 179 -5.47 -0.76 12.21
CA SER A 179 -6.02 -0.78 13.57
C SER A 179 -7.49 -0.38 13.66
N LEU A 180 -8.20 -0.33 12.52
CA LEU A 180 -9.63 -0.01 12.52
C LEU A 180 -10.42 -1.05 13.33
N GLU A 181 -11.41 -0.57 14.08
CA GLU A 181 -12.37 -1.44 14.75
C GLU A 181 -13.29 -2.12 13.73
N ALA A 182 -13.76 -3.34 14.04
CA ALA A 182 -14.61 -4.10 13.13
C ALA A 182 -15.90 -3.35 12.79
N GLU A 183 -16.49 -2.66 13.77
CA GLU A 183 -17.71 -1.87 13.62
C GLU A 183 -17.54 -0.69 12.66
N VAL A 184 -16.32 -0.17 12.50
CA VAL A 184 -16.01 0.89 11.51
C VAL A 184 -15.90 0.30 10.11
N LEU A 185 -15.32 -0.91 9.97
CA LEU A 185 -15.26 -1.60 8.68
C LEU A 185 -16.65 -1.90 8.13
N GLU A 186 -17.61 -2.22 9.00
CA GLU A 186 -19.01 -2.48 8.60
C GLU A 186 -19.75 -1.24 8.11
N GLN A 187 -19.29 -0.04 8.43
CA GLN A 187 -19.94 1.21 8.01
C GLN A 187 -19.62 1.57 6.55
N PHE A 188 -18.55 1.03 5.98
CA PHE A 188 -18.23 1.31 4.59
C PHE A 188 -19.24 0.66 3.63
N THR A 189 -19.67 1.43 2.66
CA THR A 189 -20.65 1.01 1.64
C THR A 189 -20.04 0.85 0.26
N SER A 190 -18.93 1.51 0.00
CA SER A 190 -18.16 1.45 -1.25
C SER A 190 -17.13 0.30 -1.27
N ASP A 191 -16.45 0.16 -2.40
CA ASP A 191 -15.34 -0.81 -2.56
C ASP A 191 -14.16 -0.55 -1.62
N PHE A 192 -14.11 0.61 -0.95
CA PHE A 192 -13.08 0.87 0.07
C PHE A 192 -13.17 -0.10 1.25
N GLN A 193 -14.34 -0.66 1.53
CA GLN A 193 -14.51 -1.72 2.53
C GLN A 193 -13.54 -2.88 2.30
N ILE A 194 -13.34 -3.27 1.04
CA ILE A 194 -12.44 -4.35 0.63
C ILE A 194 -10.99 -3.99 0.96
N ILE A 195 -10.59 -2.75 0.64
CA ILE A 195 -9.24 -2.25 0.89
C ILE A 195 -8.96 -2.15 2.39
N ALA A 196 -9.88 -1.59 3.15
CA ALA A 196 -9.76 -1.44 4.58
C ALA A 196 -9.68 -2.80 5.30
N ALA A 197 -10.50 -3.78 4.87
CA ALA A 197 -10.45 -5.14 5.39
C ALA A 197 -9.14 -5.85 5.05
N GLN A 198 -8.64 -5.71 3.82
CA GLN A 198 -7.35 -6.26 3.40
C GLN A 198 -6.20 -5.75 4.27
N VAL A 199 -6.17 -4.44 4.54
CA VAL A 199 -5.14 -3.83 5.40
C VAL A 199 -5.30 -4.26 6.86
N ARG A 200 -6.54 -4.28 7.35
CA ARG A 200 -6.85 -4.63 8.74
C ARG A 200 -6.49 -6.09 9.08
N TYR A 201 -6.78 -7.01 8.17
CA TYR A 201 -6.62 -8.45 8.38
C TYR A 201 -5.46 -9.08 7.61
N GLN A 202 -4.52 -8.28 7.06
CA GLN A 202 -3.40 -8.77 6.23
C GLN A 202 -2.56 -9.87 6.91
N GLU A 203 -2.45 -9.85 8.24
CA GLU A 203 -1.74 -10.86 9.03
C GLU A 203 -2.66 -11.98 9.55
N GLU A 204 -3.95 -11.92 9.26
CA GLU A 204 -4.98 -12.83 9.75
C GLU A 204 -5.82 -13.38 8.59
N PRO A 205 -5.23 -14.20 7.68
CA PRO A 205 -5.89 -14.59 6.42
C PRO A 205 -7.22 -15.34 6.63
N LYS A 206 -7.39 -16.03 7.75
CA LYS A 206 -8.66 -16.70 8.09
C LYS A 206 -9.77 -15.68 8.34
N LYS A 207 -9.49 -14.65 9.14
CA LYS A 207 -10.45 -13.57 9.40
C LYS A 207 -10.77 -12.76 8.15
N LEU A 208 -9.75 -12.52 7.31
CA LEU A 208 -9.95 -11.86 6.03
C LEU A 208 -10.91 -12.64 5.13
N ARG A 209 -10.72 -13.96 5.04
CA ARG A 209 -11.62 -14.83 4.28
C ARG A 209 -13.03 -14.83 4.84
N GLU A 210 -13.19 -14.96 6.16
CA GLU A 210 -14.49 -14.90 6.84
C GLU A 210 -15.19 -13.57 6.56
N PHE A 211 -14.44 -12.46 6.62
CA PHE A 211 -14.96 -11.14 6.28
C PHE A 211 -15.48 -11.07 4.84
N TYR A 212 -14.71 -11.53 3.86
CA TYR A 212 -15.14 -11.55 2.47
C TYR A 212 -16.32 -12.50 2.20
N GLN A 213 -16.42 -13.61 2.95
CA GLN A 213 -17.57 -14.51 2.88
C GLN A 213 -18.86 -13.89 3.41
N GLN A 214 -18.76 -13.03 4.42
CA GLN A 214 -19.89 -12.29 4.97
C GLN A 214 -20.32 -11.08 4.12
N HIS A 215 -19.37 -10.50 3.37
CA HIS A 215 -19.57 -9.28 2.59
C HIS A 215 -19.45 -9.56 1.07
N GLN A 216 -20.31 -10.43 0.57
CA GLN A 216 -20.32 -10.83 -0.85
C GLN A 216 -21.02 -9.80 -1.75
N LYS A 217 -20.62 -8.52 -1.63
CA LYS A 217 -21.12 -7.49 -2.54
C LYS A 217 -20.38 -7.56 -3.88
N PRO A 218 -21.06 -7.32 -5.01
CA PRO A 218 -20.39 -7.11 -6.28
C PRO A 218 -19.42 -5.93 -6.21
N ILE A 219 -18.24 -6.10 -6.80
CA ILE A 219 -17.24 -5.04 -6.87
C ILE A 219 -17.65 -4.08 -7.99
N VAL A 220 -17.77 -2.79 -7.69
CA VAL A 220 -18.14 -1.76 -8.66
C VAL A 220 -16.93 -1.33 -9.49
N HIS A 221 -15.78 -1.09 -8.85
CA HIS A 221 -14.55 -0.64 -9.47
C HIS A 221 -13.53 -1.77 -9.58
N CYS A 222 -13.87 -2.83 -10.33
CA CYS A 222 -13.12 -4.10 -10.37
C CYS A 222 -11.62 -3.92 -10.63
N LEU A 223 -11.26 -3.18 -11.68
CA LEU A 223 -9.84 -2.99 -12.06
C LEU A 223 -9.05 -2.23 -11.00
N GLU A 224 -9.63 -1.18 -10.43
CA GLU A 224 -9.01 -0.35 -9.39
C GLU A 224 -8.82 -1.15 -8.09
N VAL A 225 -9.83 -1.92 -7.70
CA VAL A 225 -9.76 -2.82 -6.53
C VAL A 225 -8.68 -3.88 -6.73
N GLN A 226 -8.65 -4.56 -7.89
CA GLN A 226 -7.62 -5.57 -8.18
C GLN A 226 -6.21 -4.97 -8.10
N LYS A 227 -5.98 -3.81 -8.72
CA LYS A 227 -4.69 -3.11 -8.66
C LYS A 227 -4.30 -2.75 -7.23
N ALA A 228 -5.24 -2.21 -6.45
CA ALA A 228 -4.98 -1.81 -5.07
C ALA A 228 -4.67 -3.04 -4.18
N ILE A 229 -5.45 -4.11 -4.28
CA ILE A 229 -5.23 -5.34 -3.51
C ILE A 229 -3.91 -6.01 -3.90
N ALA A 230 -3.61 -6.14 -5.20
CA ALA A 230 -2.35 -6.70 -5.67
C ALA A 230 -1.15 -5.93 -5.11
N ALA A 231 -1.25 -4.61 -5.06
CA ALA A 231 -0.19 -3.76 -4.52
C ALA A 231 -0.06 -3.86 -2.99
N ILE A 232 -1.17 -3.87 -2.25
CA ILE A 232 -1.19 -3.96 -0.77
C ILE A 232 -0.67 -5.32 -0.31
N SER A 233 -1.20 -6.40 -0.88
CA SER A 233 -0.82 -7.78 -0.52
C SER A 233 0.53 -8.22 -1.10
N ASN A 234 1.11 -7.44 -2.02
CA ASN A 234 2.27 -7.81 -2.84
C ASN A 234 2.05 -9.13 -3.60
N GLU A 235 0.83 -9.34 -4.10
CA GLU A 235 0.38 -10.56 -4.75
C GLU A 235 -0.14 -10.25 -6.17
N PRO A 236 0.73 -10.34 -7.20
CA PRO A 236 0.39 -9.97 -8.57
C PRO A 236 -0.69 -10.85 -9.21
N ARG A 237 -0.90 -12.08 -8.70
CA ARG A 237 -1.93 -13.00 -9.22
C ARG A 237 -3.34 -12.42 -9.19
N TYR A 238 -3.61 -11.46 -8.30
CA TYR A 238 -4.88 -10.72 -8.34
C TYR A 238 -5.16 -10.05 -9.68
N MET A 239 -4.12 -9.75 -10.47
CA MET A 239 -4.24 -9.14 -11.81
C MET A 239 -4.38 -10.16 -12.96
N GLU A 240 -4.19 -11.44 -12.70
CA GLU A 240 -4.26 -12.50 -13.72
C GLU A 240 -5.71 -12.97 -13.97
N PHE A 241 -6.62 -12.68 -13.06
CA PHE A 241 -8.03 -13.05 -13.15
C PHE A 241 -8.84 -11.92 -13.80
N GLU A 242 -9.58 -12.24 -14.85
CA GLU A 242 -10.60 -11.36 -15.42
C GLU A 242 -11.85 -11.43 -14.54
N LEU A 243 -12.10 -10.38 -13.75
CA LEU A 243 -13.41 -10.19 -13.15
C LEU A 243 -14.38 -9.81 -14.27
N GLU A 244 -15.31 -10.70 -14.58
CA GLU A 244 -16.34 -10.45 -15.57
C GLU A 244 -17.03 -9.12 -15.24
N LYS A 245 -17.20 -8.29 -16.24
CA LYS A 245 -17.84 -6.95 -16.25
C LYS A 245 -18.23 -6.34 -14.91
N GLU A 246 -17.98 -5.05 -14.73
CA GLU A 246 -18.34 -4.28 -13.54
C GLU A 246 -19.65 -4.79 -12.89
N GLY A 247 -19.58 -5.18 -11.61
CA GLY A 247 -20.71 -5.66 -10.83
C GLY A 247 -20.99 -7.16 -10.80
N SER A 248 -20.17 -8.02 -11.43
CA SER A 248 -20.40 -9.48 -11.47
C SER A 248 -19.48 -10.31 -10.57
N GLY A 249 -18.28 -9.83 -10.27
CA GLY A 249 -17.31 -10.52 -9.40
C GLY A 249 -17.40 -10.07 -7.93
N THR A 250 -17.14 -11.00 -7.01
CA THR A 250 -17.00 -10.68 -5.58
C THR A 250 -15.56 -10.86 -5.12
N MET A 251 -15.16 -10.14 -4.06
CA MET A 251 -13.83 -10.28 -3.51
C MET A 251 -13.58 -11.69 -2.94
N CYS A 252 -14.61 -12.36 -2.43
CA CYS A 252 -14.52 -13.74 -1.97
C CYS A 252 -14.09 -14.68 -3.09
N GLN A 253 -14.72 -14.56 -4.28
CA GLN A 253 -14.35 -15.38 -5.44
C GLN A 253 -12.92 -15.14 -5.87
N LEU A 254 -12.51 -13.86 -6.02
CA LEU A 254 -11.16 -13.48 -6.40
C LEU A 254 -10.12 -14.00 -5.39
N PHE A 255 -10.39 -13.85 -4.09
CA PHE A 255 -9.52 -14.34 -3.02
C PHE A 255 -9.37 -15.88 -3.07
N ASP A 256 -10.48 -16.62 -3.20
CA ASP A 256 -10.45 -18.09 -3.28
C ASP A 256 -9.72 -18.57 -4.55
N MET A 257 -9.84 -17.89 -5.68
CA MET A 257 -9.10 -18.22 -6.91
C MET A 257 -7.58 -18.07 -6.70
N VAL A 258 -7.11 -16.95 -6.16
CA VAL A 258 -5.69 -16.71 -5.86
C VAL A 258 -5.16 -17.73 -4.85
N LEU A 259 -5.93 -18.04 -3.81
CA LEU A 259 -5.56 -19.03 -2.79
C LEU A 259 -5.40 -20.43 -3.37
N ASN A 260 -6.39 -20.87 -4.17
CA ASN A 260 -6.39 -22.22 -4.78
C ASN A 260 -5.22 -22.38 -5.77
N GLU A 261 -4.91 -21.35 -6.54
CA GLU A 261 -3.75 -21.37 -7.43
C GLU A 261 -2.44 -21.45 -6.64
N GLY A 262 -2.31 -20.67 -5.55
CA GLY A 262 -1.14 -20.74 -4.66
C GLY A 262 -0.93 -22.13 -4.05
N ILE A 263 -2.01 -22.78 -3.62
CA ILE A 263 -1.98 -24.16 -3.11
C ILE A 263 -1.52 -25.12 -4.22
N SER A 264 -2.10 -25.01 -5.41
CA SER A 264 -1.74 -25.88 -6.57
C SER A 264 -0.28 -25.74 -6.95
N GLN A 265 0.24 -24.51 -7.03
CA GLN A 265 1.66 -24.24 -7.30
C GLN A 265 2.56 -24.81 -6.20
N GLY A 266 2.18 -24.60 -4.92
CA GLY A 266 2.94 -25.14 -3.78
C GLY A 266 3.01 -26.68 -3.78
N ILE A 267 1.91 -27.35 -4.07
CA ILE A 267 1.87 -28.82 -4.22
C ILE A 267 2.77 -29.27 -5.37
N SER A 268 2.66 -28.65 -6.54
CA SER A 268 3.46 -29.00 -7.71
C SER A 268 4.97 -28.82 -7.46
N GLN A 269 5.37 -27.72 -6.83
CA GLN A 269 6.75 -27.48 -6.43
C GLN A 269 7.24 -28.48 -5.39
N GLY A 270 6.41 -28.77 -4.37
CA GLY A 270 6.73 -29.75 -3.33
C GLY A 270 6.94 -31.15 -3.89
N ILE A 271 6.07 -31.59 -4.80
CA ILE A 271 6.20 -32.87 -5.48
C ILE A 271 7.49 -32.92 -6.32
N SER A 272 7.74 -31.88 -7.12
CA SER A 272 8.95 -31.80 -7.96
C SER A 272 10.24 -31.83 -7.13
N GLN A 273 10.27 -31.08 -6.03
CA GLN A 273 11.41 -31.09 -5.11
C GLN A 273 11.59 -32.44 -4.42
N GLY A 274 10.50 -33.05 -3.98
CA GLY A 274 10.51 -34.39 -3.35
C GLY A 274 11.03 -35.46 -4.29
N ILE A 275 10.56 -35.49 -5.56
CA ILE A 275 11.04 -36.40 -6.60
C ILE A 275 12.55 -36.20 -6.84
N ASN A 276 12.99 -34.98 -7.01
CA ASN A 276 14.41 -34.69 -7.27
C ASN A 276 15.30 -35.12 -6.08
N GLN A 277 14.88 -34.83 -4.85
CA GLN A 277 15.59 -35.26 -3.64
C GLN A 277 15.63 -36.80 -3.53
N GLY A 278 14.49 -37.45 -3.82
CA GLY A 278 14.41 -38.92 -3.83
C GLY A 278 15.32 -39.57 -4.86
N ILE A 279 15.37 -39.01 -6.08
CA ILE A 279 16.27 -39.48 -7.14
C ILE A 279 17.75 -39.31 -6.72
N GLU A 280 18.10 -38.15 -6.15
CA GLU A 280 19.47 -37.93 -5.68
C GLU A 280 19.85 -38.87 -4.54
N GLN A 281 18.96 -39.11 -3.60
CA GLN A 281 19.21 -40.01 -2.48
C GLN A 281 19.37 -41.42 -2.96
N GLU A 282 18.45 -41.94 -3.79
CA GLU A 282 18.53 -43.30 -4.35
C GLU A 282 19.83 -43.47 -5.19
N ARG A 283 20.21 -42.47 -5.96
CA ARG A 283 21.48 -42.47 -6.69
C ARG A 283 22.67 -42.63 -5.76
N LYS A 284 22.73 -41.87 -4.65
CA LYS A 284 23.79 -41.96 -3.65
C LYS A 284 23.85 -43.33 -2.99
N GLU A 285 22.67 -43.86 -2.59
CA GLU A 285 22.58 -45.15 -1.97
C GLU A 285 22.95 -46.28 -2.95
N SER A 286 22.54 -46.17 -4.22
CA SER A 286 22.90 -47.12 -5.28
C SER A 286 24.40 -47.16 -5.55
N ILE A 287 25.07 -46.01 -5.57
CA ILE A 287 26.53 -45.94 -5.70
C ILE A 287 27.20 -46.65 -4.53
N ILE A 288 26.75 -46.35 -3.29
CA ILE A 288 27.34 -46.99 -2.08
C ILE A 288 27.10 -48.51 -2.11
N ARG A 289 25.92 -48.99 -2.47
CA ARG A 289 25.61 -50.40 -2.63
C ARG A 289 26.52 -51.06 -3.68
N THR A 290 26.74 -50.38 -4.82
CA THR A 290 27.60 -50.89 -5.88
C THR A 290 29.06 -51.05 -5.39
N ILE A 291 29.57 -50.07 -4.64
CA ILE A 291 30.92 -50.12 -4.04
C ILE A 291 31.01 -51.35 -3.09
N SER A 292 30.03 -51.51 -2.19
CA SER A 292 30.03 -52.59 -1.21
C SER A 292 29.97 -53.96 -1.91
N ILE A 293 29.16 -54.11 -2.96
CA ILE A 293 29.12 -55.38 -3.74
C ILE A 293 30.43 -55.68 -4.41
N LEU A 294 31.03 -54.70 -5.10
CA LEU A 294 32.31 -54.92 -5.81
C LEU A 294 33.45 -55.21 -4.85
N ARG A 295 33.49 -54.60 -3.67
CA ARG A 295 34.47 -54.93 -2.61
C ARG A 295 34.28 -56.33 -2.05
N SER A 296 33.05 -56.78 -1.85
CA SER A 296 32.75 -58.17 -1.42
C SER A 296 33.17 -59.23 -2.44
N LEU A 297 33.29 -58.85 -3.70
CA LEU A 297 33.77 -59.68 -4.79
C LEU A 297 35.29 -59.55 -5.00
N ASN A 298 36.01 -58.91 -4.10
CA ASN A 298 37.45 -58.66 -4.13
C ASN A 298 38.00 -57.87 -5.36
N HIS A 299 37.15 -56.99 -5.94
CA HIS A 299 37.61 -56.06 -6.96
C HIS A 299 38.45 -54.95 -6.36
N GLY A 300 39.53 -54.58 -7.06
CA GLY A 300 40.41 -53.48 -6.65
C GLY A 300 39.78 -52.10 -6.92
N ASP A 301 40.25 -51.05 -6.22
CA ASP A 301 39.72 -49.69 -6.34
C ASP A 301 39.75 -49.16 -7.78
N SER A 302 40.71 -49.58 -8.61
CA SER A 302 40.77 -49.19 -10.02
C SER A 302 39.53 -49.68 -10.80
N ASP A 303 39.14 -50.96 -10.55
CA ASP A 303 37.98 -51.55 -11.22
C ASP A 303 36.68 -50.96 -10.73
N ILE A 304 36.57 -50.66 -9.41
CA ILE A 304 35.44 -49.99 -8.81
C ILE A 304 35.28 -48.59 -9.39
N LYS A 305 36.37 -47.83 -9.51
CA LYS A 305 36.33 -46.49 -10.15
C LYS A 305 35.83 -46.52 -11.58
N ASN A 306 36.29 -47.47 -12.39
CA ASN A 306 35.86 -47.62 -13.77
C ASN A 306 34.36 -48.01 -13.85
N ALA A 307 33.93 -48.94 -13.02
CA ALA A 307 32.52 -49.33 -12.96
C ALA A 307 31.61 -48.16 -12.58
N LEU A 308 31.96 -47.36 -11.59
CA LEU A 308 31.16 -46.19 -11.16
C LEU A 308 31.12 -45.11 -12.24
N LYS A 309 32.25 -44.83 -12.92
CA LYS A 309 32.25 -43.87 -14.04
C LYS A 309 31.36 -44.33 -15.19
N CYS A 310 31.43 -45.61 -15.57
CA CYS A 310 30.61 -46.14 -16.66
C CYS A 310 29.12 -46.16 -16.33
N ASN A 311 28.73 -46.62 -15.13
CA ASN A 311 27.34 -46.83 -14.79
C ASN A 311 26.62 -45.59 -14.32
N TYR A 312 27.29 -44.72 -13.56
CA TYR A 312 26.67 -43.51 -12.96
C TYR A 312 27.10 -42.21 -13.63
N LYS A 313 28.02 -42.22 -14.61
CA LYS A 313 28.52 -41.05 -15.34
C LYS A 313 29.02 -39.94 -14.40
N ILE A 314 29.76 -40.32 -13.35
CA ILE A 314 30.33 -39.41 -12.35
C ILE A 314 31.81 -39.19 -12.60
N GLY A 315 32.32 -38.01 -12.22
CA GLY A 315 33.72 -37.65 -12.40
C GLY A 315 34.66 -38.25 -11.31
N ASP A 316 35.98 -38.14 -11.53
CA ASP A 316 37.01 -38.68 -10.65
C ASP A 316 36.90 -38.17 -9.21
N GLU A 317 36.66 -36.86 -9.04
CA GLU A 317 36.53 -36.26 -7.72
C GLU A 317 35.32 -36.81 -6.93
N GLU A 318 34.22 -37.04 -7.61
CA GLU A 318 33.02 -37.56 -6.98
C GLU A 318 33.18 -39.04 -6.63
N VAL A 319 33.76 -39.83 -7.51
CA VAL A 319 34.12 -41.24 -7.25
C VAL A 319 35.02 -41.36 -6.01
N ASN A 320 36.07 -40.56 -5.91
CA ASN A 320 36.97 -40.60 -4.77
C ASN A 320 36.26 -40.26 -3.46
N ARG A 321 35.39 -39.27 -3.45
CA ARG A 321 34.58 -38.94 -2.27
C ARG A 321 33.67 -40.10 -1.80
N TYR A 322 33.12 -40.88 -2.72
CA TYR A 322 32.32 -42.05 -2.33
C TYR A 322 33.18 -43.19 -1.79
N LEU A 323 34.35 -43.42 -2.34
CA LEU A 323 35.28 -44.46 -1.85
C LEU A 323 35.78 -44.14 -0.44
N GLU A 324 36.22 -42.91 -0.18
CA GLU A 324 36.66 -42.46 1.15
C GLU A 324 35.53 -42.55 2.21
N ARG A 325 34.30 -42.26 1.83
CA ARG A 325 33.11 -42.37 2.70
C ARG A 325 32.78 -43.82 3.08
N THR A 326 33.03 -44.77 2.19
CA THR A 326 32.74 -46.16 2.44
C THR A 326 33.84 -46.87 3.21
N GLU A 327 35.10 -46.38 3.15
CA GLU A 327 36.21 -46.84 4.02
C GLU A 327 36.00 -46.47 5.50
N ASN A 328 35.47 -45.31 5.77
CA ASN A 328 35.20 -44.84 7.14
C ASN A 328 33.93 -45.45 7.81
N ARG A 329 33.18 -46.32 7.10
CA ARG A 329 32.02 -47.00 7.66
C ARG A 329 32.30 -48.47 8.05
N ASP A 330 33.43 -49.01 7.63
CA ASP A 330 33.83 -50.39 7.92
C ASP A 330 34.84 -50.46 9.11
N VAL A 331 35.02 -49.35 9.86
CA VAL A 331 35.73 -49.28 11.14
C VAL A 331 34.69 -48.89 12.20
#